data_27f172347ddec2ec0022d09949772b5a
#
_entry.id   27f172347ddec2ec0022d09949772b5a
#
_cell.length_a   1.000
_cell.length_b   1.000
_cell.length_c   1.000
_cell.angle_alpha   90.00
_cell.angle_beta   90.00
_cell.angle_gamma   90.00
#
_symmetry.space_group_name_H-M   'P 1'
#
loop_
_entity.id
_entity.type
_entity.pdbx_description
1 polymer ?
#
loop_
_entity_poly.entity_id
_entity_poly.type
_entity_poly.pdbx_seq_one_letter_code
_entity_poly.pdbx_strand_id
1 'polypeptide(L)'
;MTGESLHKRGYRVYQHPAALKPSLACCLIRFCGWTHHQPFLDPMCGGGTIPIEAALMAKNKPLNSFKREFAFKKLKIHDKNLYEEIKNFFSQKLLVKPKIYGVEVPPKHFQGAQANVSSAGVVEDVNLLLGDARKLQKYLDKDFKPEVVVVNLPYGIRSSRKSFLEKLYTDFLVSLKNVTDKAILGALTSAKNEFKKALENVGVSLTEEKEVMHGNLKVTAFKCKV
;
A
#
# COMPACT_ATOMS: atom_id res chain seq x y z
N MET A 1 18.09 2.24 17.89
CA MET A 1 17.40 1.46 18.94
C MET A 1 15.98 1.98 19.12
N THR A 2 15.01 1.36 18.43
CA THR A 2 13.60 1.80 18.46
C THR A 2 12.80 1.11 19.57
N GLY A 3 13.30 0.03 20.17
CA GLY A 3 12.56 -0.84 21.08
C GLY A 3 11.66 -1.77 20.30
N GLU A 4 10.37 -1.49 20.24
CA GLU A 4 9.42 -2.26 19.45
C GLU A 4 9.64 -2.13 17.94
N SER A 5 9.38 -3.20 17.20
CA SER A 5 9.59 -3.24 15.74
C SER A 5 8.75 -2.20 15.00
N LEU A 6 9.36 -1.45 14.06
CA LEU A 6 8.71 -0.33 13.36
C LEU A 6 7.50 -0.72 12.52
N HIS A 7 7.36 -1.98 12.12
CA HIS A 7 6.18 -2.43 11.37
C HIS A 7 4.91 -2.55 12.22
N LYS A 8 5.02 -2.57 13.55
CA LYS A 8 3.85 -2.53 14.42
C LYS A 8 3.32 -1.10 14.45
N ARG A 9 2.15 -0.88 13.87
CA ARG A 9 1.48 0.42 13.82
C ARG A 9 0.32 0.46 14.82
N GLY A 10 0.21 1.52 15.57
CA GLY A 10 -0.86 1.71 16.54
C GLY A 10 -2.26 1.86 15.94
N TYR A 11 -2.35 2.16 14.63
CA TYR A 11 -3.63 2.33 13.96
C TYR A 11 -4.33 1.01 13.57
N ARG A 12 -3.63 -0.13 13.56
CA ARG A 12 -4.19 -1.39 13.06
C ARG A 12 -5.11 -2.03 14.11
N VAL A 13 -6.39 -1.70 14.07
CA VAL A 13 -7.45 -2.27 14.92
C VAL A 13 -8.09 -3.50 14.27
N TYR A 14 -8.08 -3.59 12.95
CA TYR A 14 -8.49 -4.76 12.19
C TYR A 14 -7.28 -5.50 11.62
N GLN A 15 -7.22 -6.82 11.82
CA GLN A 15 -6.16 -7.71 11.32
C GLN A 15 -6.65 -8.49 10.10
N HIS A 16 -6.22 -8.07 8.91
CA HIS A 16 -6.48 -8.84 7.68
C HIS A 16 -5.60 -10.10 7.64
N PRO A 17 -6.12 -11.28 7.22
CA PRO A 17 -5.36 -12.54 7.21
C PRO A 17 -4.07 -12.52 6.38
N ALA A 18 -4.05 -11.72 5.31
CA ALA A 18 -2.89 -11.52 4.43
C ALA A 18 -2.34 -10.09 4.53
N ALA A 19 -2.33 -9.52 5.74
CA ALA A 19 -1.91 -8.14 5.94
C ALA A 19 -0.43 -7.93 5.60
N LEU A 20 -0.16 -6.98 4.70
CA LEU A 20 1.20 -6.53 4.42
C LEU A 20 1.81 -5.83 5.64
N LYS A 21 3.12 -6.01 5.89
CA LYS A 21 3.83 -5.22 6.90
C LYS A 21 3.88 -3.76 6.46
N PRO A 22 3.48 -2.78 7.29
CA PRO A 22 3.49 -1.37 6.93
C PRO A 22 4.83 -0.84 6.42
N SER A 23 5.94 -1.30 7.01
CA SER A 23 7.28 -0.94 6.52
C SER A 23 7.51 -1.40 5.07
N LEU A 24 7.02 -2.61 4.71
CA LEU A 24 7.14 -3.11 3.34
C LEU A 24 6.20 -2.34 2.39
N ALA A 25 5.01 -1.93 2.85
CA ALA A 25 4.12 -1.05 2.10
C ALA A 25 4.81 0.29 1.78
N CYS A 26 5.43 0.94 2.77
CA CYS A 26 6.22 2.16 2.55
C CYS A 26 7.36 1.97 1.54
N CYS A 27 8.09 0.84 1.63
CA CYS A 27 9.16 0.51 0.69
C CYS A 27 8.61 0.35 -0.74
N LEU A 28 7.48 -0.32 -0.89
CA LEU A 28 6.86 -0.54 -2.21
C LEU A 28 6.35 0.77 -2.83
N ILE A 29 5.72 1.65 -2.02
CA ILE A 29 5.30 2.99 -2.45
C ILE A 29 6.51 3.81 -2.93
N ARG A 30 7.61 3.82 -2.17
CA ARG A 30 8.86 4.51 -2.54
C ARG A 30 9.54 3.89 -3.76
N PHE A 31 9.50 2.58 -3.90
CA PHE A 31 10.02 1.85 -5.06
C PHE A 31 9.32 2.28 -6.36
N CYS A 32 8.02 2.60 -6.30
CA CYS A 32 7.28 3.17 -7.41
C CYS A 32 7.61 4.64 -7.69
N GLY A 33 8.25 5.34 -6.76
CA GLY A 33 8.57 6.76 -6.89
C GLY A 33 7.38 7.68 -6.68
N TRP A 34 6.33 7.23 -5.98
CA TRP A 34 5.14 8.04 -5.75
C TRP A 34 5.41 9.31 -4.95
N THR A 35 4.78 10.40 -5.36
CA THR A 35 4.70 11.68 -4.66
C THR A 35 3.24 12.03 -4.34
N HIS A 36 3.02 12.83 -3.31
CA HIS A 36 1.67 13.13 -2.82
C HIS A 36 0.77 13.92 -3.78
N HIS A 37 1.32 14.45 -4.87
CA HIS A 37 0.56 15.15 -5.92
C HIS A 37 -0.09 14.19 -6.92
N GLN A 38 0.43 12.97 -7.03
CA GLN A 38 -0.01 11.98 -8.00
C GLN A 38 -1.21 11.18 -7.48
N PRO A 39 -2.27 11.00 -8.29
CA PRO A 39 -3.37 10.10 -7.97
C PRO A 39 -2.87 8.67 -7.73
N PHE A 40 -3.27 8.10 -6.59
CA PHE A 40 -2.79 6.82 -6.08
C PHE A 40 -3.93 5.81 -5.94
N LEU A 41 -3.68 4.56 -6.35
CA LEU A 41 -4.66 3.47 -6.25
C LEU A 41 -4.03 2.21 -5.64
N ASP A 42 -4.71 1.62 -4.65
CA ASP A 42 -4.54 0.22 -4.24
C ASP A 42 -5.81 -0.57 -4.60
N PRO A 43 -5.77 -1.36 -5.68
CA PRO A 43 -6.97 -2.04 -6.19
C PRO A 43 -7.40 -3.28 -5.41
N MET A 44 -6.59 -3.76 -4.44
CA MET A 44 -6.88 -4.92 -3.59
C MET A 44 -6.39 -4.65 -2.17
N CYS A 45 -6.94 -3.61 -1.52
CA CYS A 45 -6.34 -2.98 -0.35
C CYS A 45 -6.42 -3.80 0.95
N GLY A 46 -7.22 -4.85 0.99
CA GLY A 46 -7.37 -5.70 2.17
C GLY A 46 -7.80 -4.89 3.40
N GLY A 47 -6.96 -4.86 4.42
CA GLY A 47 -7.16 -4.03 5.62
C GLY A 47 -6.70 -2.57 5.49
N GLY A 48 -6.45 -2.07 4.27
CA GLY A 48 -6.12 -0.67 3.98
C GLY A 48 -4.67 -0.27 4.28
N THR A 49 -3.74 -1.22 4.45
CA THR A 49 -2.36 -0.89 4.86
C THR A 49 -1.65 0.04 3.88
N ILE A 50 -1.69 -0.24 2.58
CA ILE A 50 -1.00 0.56 1.56
C ILE A 50 -1.61 1.97 1.45
N PRO A 51 -2.95 2.15 1.31
CA PRO A 51 -3.55 3.48 1.26
C PRO A 51 -3.30 4.31 2.53
N ILE A 52 -3.33 3.68 3.71
CA ILE A 52 -3.05 4.36 4.97
C ILE A 52 -1.59 4.85 5.01
N GLU A 53 -0.62 4.00 4.68
CA GLU A 53 0.79 4.41 4.68
C GLU A 53 1.06 5.49 3.62
N ALA A 54 0.41 5.45 2.45
CA ALA A 54 0.47 6.51 1.47
C ALA A 54 -0.06 7.84 2.04
N ALA A 55 -1.22 7.85 2.70
CA ALA A 55 -1.78 9.05 3.32
C ALA A 55 -0.89 9.61 4.44
N LEU A 56 -0.34 8.74 5.29
CA LEU A 56 0.60 9.14 6.34
C LEU A 56 1.88 9.75 5.77
N MET A 57 2.42 9.18 4.66
CA MET A 57 3.58 9.72 3.96
C MET A 57 3.26 11.07 3.32
N ALA A 58 2.11 11.23 2.66
CA ALA A 58 1.68 12.49 2.05
C ALA A 58 1.59 13.63 3.06
N LYS A 59 1.09 13.33 4.26
CA LYS A 59 0.95 14.32 5.35
C LYS A 59 2.19 14.50 6.19
N ASN A 60 3.28 13.82 5.87
CA ASN A 60 4.49 13.79 6.70
C ASN A 60 4.19 13.45 8.17
N LYS A 61 3.24 12.53 8.40
CA LYS A 61 2.82 12.13 9.74
C LYS A 61 3.81 11.12 10.34
N PRO A 62 4.58 11.49 11.36
CA PRO A 62 5.63 10.62 11.87
C PRO A 62 5.08 9.45 12.69
N LEU A 63 5.86 8.37 12.81
CA LEU A 63 5.47 7.15 13.52
C LEU A 63 5.14 7.35 15.00
N ASN A 64 5.74 8.35 15.65
CA ASN A 64 5.49 8.69 17.06
C ASN A 64 4.09 9.28 17.29
N SER A 65 3.36 9.65 16.23
CA SER A 65 1.96 10.10 16.35
C SER A 65 1.03 9.03 16.91
N PHE A 66 1.44 7.76 16.91
CA PHE A 66 0.66 6.62 17.40
C PHE A 66 1.06 6.16 18.81
N LYS A 67 1.34 7.12 19.72
CA LYS A 67 1.71 6.84 21.14
C LYS A 67 2.88 5.87 21.29
N ARG A 68 3.84 5.91 20.37
CA ARG A 68 5.00 5.03 20.38
C ARG A 68 6.07 5.59 21.31
N GLU A 69 6.54 4.75 22.23
CA GLU A 69 7.75 5.03 23.01
C GLU A 69 8.98 4.39 22.35
N PHE A 70 10.01 5.20 22.18
CA PHE A 70 11.28 4.72 21.63
C PHE A 70 12.25 4.36 22.75
N ALA A 71 12.86 3.18 22.69
CA ALA A 71 13.77 2.69 23.72
C ALA A 71 15.03 3.57 23.89
N PHE A 72 15.47 4.26 22.83
CA PHE A 72 16.62 5.17 22.92
C PHE A 72 16.39 6.33 23.90
N LYS A 73 15.14 6.70 24.21
CA LYS A 73 14.83 7.73 25.21
C LYS A 73 15.26 7.37 26.64
N LYS A 74 15.53 6.07 26.89
CA LYS A 74 16.01 5.56 28.18
C LYS A 74 17.55 5.55 28.29
N LEU A 75 18.25 5.93 27.23
CA LEU A 75 19.70 5.97 27.23
C LEU A 75 20.21 7.24 27.93
N LYS A 76 21.31 7.13 28.66
CA LYS A 76 21.95 8.28 29.35
C LYS A 76 22.40 9.40 28.41
N ILE A 77 22.67 9.06 27.13
CA ILE A 77 23.07 10.01 26.08
C ILE A 77 21.87 10.68 25.39
N HIS A 78 20.64 10.38 25.83
CA HIS A 78 19.45 10.97 25.22
C HIS A 78 19.30 12.44 25.62
N ASP A 79 19.41 13.32 24.63
CA ASP A 79 19.07 14.75 24.78
C ASP A 79 17.60 14.95 24.46
N LYS A 80 16.82 15.31 25.49
CA LYS A 80 15.37 15.53 25.37
C LYS A 80 15.05 16.77 24.54
N ASN A 81 15.85 17.83 24.65
CA ASN A 81 15.59 19.08 23.93
C ASN A 81 15.86 18.90 22.44
N LEU A 82 16.99 18.32 22.09
CA LEU A 82 17.33 17.98 20.71
C LEU A 82 16.29 17.03 20.09
N TYR A 83 15.81 16.05 20.85
CA TYR A 83 14.75 15.14 20.38
C TYR A 83 13.47 15.89 20.05
N GLU A 84 12.99 16.79 20.90
CA GLU A 84 11.74 17.55 20.65
C GLU A 84 11.94 18.55 19.49
N GLU A 85 13.10 19.18 19.38
CA GLU A 85 13.44 20.03 18.23
C GLU A 85 13.37 19.26 16.89
N ILE A 86 14.07 18.13 16.79
CA ILE A 86 14.07 17.28 15.60
C ILE A 86 12.65 16.76 15.31
N LYS A 87 11.93 16.32 16.33
CA LYS A 87 10.55 15.85 16.20
C LYS A 87 9.65 16.96 15.64
N ASN A 88 9.74 18.19 16.16
CA ASN A 88 8.96 19.32 15.69
C ASN A 88 9.30 19.69 14.25
N PHE A 89 10.58 19.70 13.89
CA PHE A 89 11.04 19.94 12.52
C PHE A 89 10.44 18.92 11.52
N PHE A 90 10.50 17.63 11.82
CA PHE A 90 9.96 16.57 10.96
C PHE A 90 8.45 16.34 11.08
N SER A 91 7.79 16.95 12.08
CA SER A 91 6.34 16.85 12.27
C SER A 91 5.55 17.97 11.62
N GLN A 92 6.20 18.85 10.86
CA GLN A 92 5.50 19.86 10.08
C GLN A 92 4.54 19.19 9.11
N LYS A 93 3.24 19.27 9.40
CA LYS A 93 2.20 18.67 8.56
C LYS A 93 2.13 19.40 7.24
N LEU A 94 2.23 18.65 6.17
CA LEU A 94 1.89 19.19 4.86
C LEU A 94 0.36 19.29 4.76
N LEU A 95 -0.13 20.48 4.41
CA LEU A 95 -1.55 20.73 4.14
C LEU A 95 -1.87 20.28 2.70
N VAL A 96 -1.75 18.98 2.46
CA VAL A 96 -2.05 18.38 1.16
C VAL A 96 -3.31 17.54 1.24
N LYS A 97 -4.08 17.50 0.16
CA LYS A 97 -5.21 16.58 -0.03
C LYS A 97 -4.83 15.57 -1.12
N PRO A 98 -4.17 14.46 -0.76
CA PRO A 98 -3.77 13.46 -1.72
C PRO A 98 -5.01 12.75 -2.28
N LYS A 99 -5.02 12.42 -3.56
CA LYS A 99 -6.06 11.59 -4.18
C LYS A 99 -5.68 10.12 -4.04
N ILE A 100 -6.08 9.48 -2.95
CA ILE A 100 -5.76 8.08 -2.66
C ILE A 100 -7.05 7.26 -2.64
N TYR A 101 -7.08 6.20 -3.46
CA TYR A 101 -8.18 5.25 -3.53
C TYR A 101 -7.73 3.85 -3.12
N GLY A 102 -8.60 3.14 -2.41
CA GLY A 102 -8.45 1.73 -2.07
C GLY A 102 -9.70 0.95 -2.47
N VAL A 103 -9.55 -0.16 -3.19
CA VAL A 103 -10.68 -1.03 -3.58
C VAL A 103 -10.54 -2.37 -2.88
N GLU A 104 -11.65 -2.89 -2.34
CA GLU A 104 -11.70 -4.19 -1.67
C GLU A 104 -13.02 -4.92 -1.96
N VAL A 105 -12.94 -6.23 -2.25
CA VAL A 105 -14.12 -7.03 -2.63
C VAL A 105 -14.93 -7.50 -1.42
N PRO A 106 -14.36 -8.23 -0.42
CA PRO A 106 -15.16 -8.74 0.68
C PRO A 106 -15.62 -7.63 1.62
N PRO A 107 -16.94 -7.49 1.87
CA PRO A 107 -17.48 -6.47 2.78
C PRO A 107 -16.81 -6.47 4.16
N LYS A 108 -16.49 -7.64 4.70
CA LYS A 108 -15.79 -7.77 6.00
C LYS A 108 -14.41 -7.09 5.99
N HIS A 109 -13.65 -7.26 4.92
CA HIS A 109 -12.30 -6.66 4.80
C HIS A 109 -12.41 -5.16 4.51
N PHE A 110 -13.39 -4.75 3.72
CA PHE A 110 -13.71 -3.35 3.48
C PHE A 110 -14.05 -2.61 4.79
N GLN A 111 -14.95 -3.15 5.62
CA GLN A 111 -15.26 -2.60 6.94
C GLN A 111 -14.01 -2.55 7.84
N GLY A 112 -13.18 -3.58 7.78
CA GLY A 112 -11.91 -3.61 8.49
C GLY A 112 -10.94 -2.53 8.03
N ALA A 113 -10.87 -2.25 6.72
CA ALA A 113 -10.09 -1.16 6.17
C ALA A 113 -10.61 0.20 6.65
N GLN A 114 -11.93 0.41 6.65
CA GLN A 114 -12.56 1.64 7.19
C GLN A 114 -12.19 1.87 8.66
N ALA A 115 -12.25 0.83 9.49
CA ALA A 115 -11.85 0.91 10.90
C ALA A 115 -10.37 1.29 11.06
N ASN A 116 -9.47 0.70 10.25
CA ASN A 116 -8.05 1.03 10.26
C ASN A 116 -7.78 2.46 9.77
N VAL A 117 -8.46 2.93 8.71
CA VAL A 117 -8.36 4.29 8.16
C VAL A 117 -8.80 5.31 9.20
N SER A 118 -9.92 5.05 9.89
CA SER A 118 -10.42 5.87 10.99
C SER A 118 -9.41 5.93 12.14
N SER A 119 -8.91 4.78 12.58
CA SER A 119 -7.90 4.70 13.66
C SER A 119 -6.59 5.39 13.31
N ALA A 120 -6.21 5.41 12.02
CA ALA A 120 -5.03 6.13 11.54
C ALA A 120 -5.24 7.65 11.48
N GLY A 121 -6.49 8.12 11.55
CA GLY A 121 -6.85 9.53 11.42
C GLY A 121 -6.56 10.09 10.04
N VAL A 122 -6.92 9.32 8.98
CA VAL A 122 -6.73 9.67 7.57
C VAL A 122 -8.02 9.46 6.73
N VAL A 123 -9.18 9.58 7.38
CA VAL A 123 -10.49 9.40 6.73
C VAL A 123 -10.69 10.37 5.56
N GLU A 124 -10.25 11.61 5.72
CA GLU A 124 -10.37 12.66 4.70
C GLU A 124 -9.39 12.49 3.53
N ASP A 125 -8.42 11.56 3.64
CA ASP A 125 -7.32 11.40 2.70
C ASP A 125 -7.41 10.12 1.87
N VAL A 126 -8.23 9.15 2.33
CA VAL A 126 -8.35 7.82 1.72
C VAL A 126 -9.80 7.53 1.35
N ASN A 127 -10.05 7.38 0.06
CA ASN A 127 -11.34 6.97 -0.48
C ASN A 127 -11.38 5.45 -0.61
N LEU A 128 -12.14 4.77 0.23
CA LEU A 128 -12.33 3.33 0.17
C LEU A 128 -13.60 2.98 -0.61
N LEU A 129 -13.49 2.04 -1.54
CA LEU A 129 -14.58 1.56 -2.39
C LEU A 129 -14.77 0.06 -2.22
N LEU A 130 -16.01 -0.37 -2.02
CA LEU A 130 -16.38 -1.79 -2.09
C LEU A 130 -16.52 -2.17 -3.56
N GLY A 131 -15.58 -2.97 -4.08
CA GLY A 131 -15.52 -3.24 -5.51
C GLY A 131 -14.52 -4.32 -5.89
N ASP A 132 -14.56 -4.71 -7.16
CA ASP A 132 -13.71 -5.76 -7.75
C ASP A 132 -12.64 -5.13 -8.66
N ALA A 133 -11.37 -5.38 -8.37
CA ALA A 133 -10.23 -4.90 -9.14
C ALA A 133 -10.27 -5.31 -10.62
N ARG A 134 -11.01 -6.36 -10.96
CA ARG A 134 -11.23 -6.81 -12.36
C ARG A 134 -12.24 -5.94 -13.12
N LYS A 135 -12.84 -4.94 -12.46
CA LYS A 135 -13.91 -4.08 -13.01
C LYS A 135 -13.78 -2.65 -12.48
N LEU A 136 -12.57 -2.11 -12.37
CA LEU A 136 -12.25 -0.81 -11.75
C LEU A 136 -13.10 0.34 -12.33
N GLN A 137 -13.37 0.33 -13.64
CA GLN A 137 -14.15 1.34 -14.33
C GLN A 137 -15.61 1.45 -13.83
N LYS A 138 -16.11 0.45 -13.06
CA LYS A 138 -17.44 0.49 -12.44
C LYS A 138 -17.47 1.23 -11.10
N TYR A 139 -16.33 1.38 -10.46
CA TYR A 139 -16.24 1.85 -9.08
C TYR A 139 -15.48 3.16 -8.95
N LEU A 140 -14.49 3.38 -9.79
CA LEU A 140 -13.70 4.62 -9.78
C LEU A 140 -14.47 5.74 -10.47
N ASP A 141 -14.31 6.96 -9.97
CA ASP A 141 -14.82 8.15 -10.60
C ASP A 141 -14.26 8.29 -12.03
N LYS A 142 -15.06 8.75 -12.97
CA LYS A 142 -14.67 8.87 -14.39
C LYS A 142 -13.45 9.75 -14.61
N ASP A 143 -13.30 10.77 -13.75
CA ASP A 143 -12.19 11.73 -13.82
C ASP A 143 -10.98 11.30 -12.99
N PHE A 144 -11.06 10.18 -12.28
CA PHE A 144 -9.95 9.65 -11.52
C PHE A 144 -9.07 8.78 -12.43
N LYS A 145 -7.88 9.27 -12.72
CA LYS A 145 -6.84 8.55 -13.48
C LYS A 145 -5.66 8.27 -12.56
N PRO A 146 -5.47 7.03 -12.10
CA PRO A 146 -4.32 6.70 -11.25
C PRO A 146 -3.01 6.83 -12.04
N GLU A 147 -2.04 7.55 -11.48
CA GLU A 147 -0.68 7.66 -12.00
C GLU A 147 0.26 6.66 -11.33
N VAL A 148 -0.03 6.30 -10.08
CA VAL A 148 0.72 5.27 -9.35
C VAL A 148 -0.26 4.29 -8.73
N VAL A 149 -0.04 3.01 -9.03
CA VAL A 149 -0.83 1.89 -8.52
C VAL A 149 0.09 0.99 -7.71
N VAL A 150 -0.26 0.72 -6.46
CA VAL A 150 0.52 -0.16 -5.59
C VAL A 150 -0.38 -1.23 -5.01
N VAL A 151 -0.02 -2.49 -5.20
CA VAL A 151 -0.88 -3.62 -4.83
C VAL A 151 -0.10 -4.77 -4.20
N ASN A 152 -0.67 -5.34 -3.15
CA ASN A 152 -0.26 -6.62 -2.61
C ASN A 152 -1.18 -7.70 -3.14
N LEU A 153 -0.78 -8.32 -4.26
CA LEU A 153 -1.59 -9.31 -4.98
C LEU A 153 -1.81 -10.58 -4.15
N PRO A 154 -2.90 -11.32 -4.34
CA PRO A 154 -3.09 -12.63 -3.71
C PRO A 154 -1.98 -13.61 -4.11
N TYR A 155 -1.42 -14.34 -3.12
CA TYR A 155 -0.27 -15.23 -3.35
C TYR A 155 -0.65 -16.68 -3.73
N GLY A 156 -1.92 -17.05 -3.62
CA GLY A 156 -2.40 -18.40 -3.92
C GLY A 156 -1.95 -19.51 -2.95
N ILE A 157 -1.46 -19.16 -1.75
CA ILE A 157 -0.88 -20.09 -0.78
C ILE A 157 -1.89 -21.14 -0.28
N ARG A 158 -3.20 -20.86 -0.37
CA ARG A 158 -4.27 -21.69 0.20
C ARG A 158 -5.12 -22.44 -0.82
N SER A 159 -4.56 -22.97 -1.91
CA SER A 159 -5.30 -23.80 -2.89
C SER A 159 -5.72 -23.16 -4.22
N SER A 160 -5.32 -21.93 -4.51
CA SER A 160 -5.62 -21.37 -5.83
C SER A 160 -4.77 -22.07 -6.89
N ARG A 161 -5.42 -22.71 -7.86
CA ARG A 161 -4.72 -23.26 -9.02
C ARG A 161 -3.95 -22.13 -9.70
N LYS A 162 -2.73 -22.40 -10.18
CA LYS A 162 -1.88 -21.42 -10.90
C LYS A 162 -2.64 -20.70 -12.01
N SER A 163 -3.47 -21.42 -12.75
CA SER A 163 -4.35 -20.89 -13.79
C SER A 163 -5.37 -19.85 -13.28
N PHE A 164 -5.85 -20.00 -12.06
CA PHE A 164 -6.75 -19.00 -11.44
C PHE A 164 -6.01 -17.69 -11.16
N LEU A 165 -4.78 -17.76 -10.62
CA LEU A 165 -3.99 -16.56 -10.33
C LEU A 165 -3.60 -15.83 -11.62
N GLU A 166 -3.15 -16.55 -12.63
CA GLU A 166 -2.82 -15.97 -13.94
C GLU A 166 -4.03 -15.22 -14.51
N LYS A 167 -5.21 -15.87 -14.50
CA LYS A 167 -6.45 -15.23 -14.94
C LYS A 167 -6.80 -14.01 -14.11
N LEU A 168 -6.74 -14.09 -12.78
CA LEU A 168 -7.02 -12.97 -11.88
C LEU A 168 -6.12 -11.76 -12.18
N TYR A 169 -4.82 -12.02 -12.34
CA TYR A 169 -3.85 -10.96 -12.64
C TYR A 169 -4.07 -10.36 -14.04
N THR A 170 -4.36 -11.20 -15.04
CA THR A 170 -4.69 -10.73 -16.38
C THR A 170 -5.93 -9.87 -16.38
N ASP A 171 -7.05 -10.33 -15.76
CA ASP A 171 -8.31 -9.59 -15.69
C ASP A 171 -8.12 -8.25 -14.94
N PHE A 172 -7.29 -8.24 -13.88
CA PHE A 172 -6.94 -7.00 -13.16
C PHE A 172 -6.16 -6.03 -14.06
N LEU A 173 -5.12 -6.50 -14.75
CA LEU A 173 -4.29 -5.64 -15.61
C LEU A 173 -5.09 -5.06 -16.79
N VAL A 174 -5.98 -5.85 -17.38
CA VAL A 174 -6.93 -5.35 -18.40
C VAL A 174 -7.83 -4.26 -17.82
N SER A 175 -8.40 -4.50 -16.63
CA SER A 175 -9.24 -3.51 -15.94
C SER A 175 -8.46 -2.24 -15.61
N LEU A 176 -7.19 -2.36 -15.22
CA LEU A 176 -6.33 -1.22 -14.94
C LEU A 176 -6.09 -0.36 -16.20
N LYS A 177 -5.77 -0.98 -17.32
CA LYS A 177 -5.60 -0.26 -18.61
C LYS A 177 -6.85 0.51 -19.06
N ASN A 178 -8.03 0.08 -18.62
CA ASN A 178 -9.29 0.79 -18.93
C ASN A 178 -9.52 2.06 -18.09
N VAL A 179 -8.74 2.28 -17.02
CA VAL A 179 -8.92 3.42 -16.10
C VAL A 179 -7.70 4.34 -16.02
N THR A 180 -6.61 3.99 -16.70
CA THR A 180 -5.43 4.85 -16.79
C THR A 180 -4.82 4.77 -18.17
N ASP A 181 -4.34 5.91 -18.65
CA ASP A 181 -3.60 6.00 -19.91
C ASP A 181 -2.09 5.81 -19.70
N LYS A 182 -1.63 6.04 -18.46
CA LYS A 182 -0.21 5.97 -18.09
C LYS A 182 -0.05 5.85 -16.57
N ALA A 183 0.39 4.71 -16.10
CA ALA A 183 0.65 4.53 -14.67
C ALA A 183 1.95 3.74 -14.39
N ILE A 184 2.55 4.00 -13.22
CA ILE A 184 3.54 3.11 -12.61
C ILE A 184 2.80 2.12 -11.73
N LEU A 185 2.94 0.82 -12.01
CA LEU A 185 2.39 -0.26 -11.20
C LEU A 185 3.50 -0.88 -10.34
N GLY A 186 3.31 -0.83 -9.03
CA GLY A 186 4.07 -1.60 -8.04
C GLY A 186 3.26 -2.79 -7.56
N ALA A 187 3.67 -3.99 -7.88
CA ALA A 187 2.99 -5.21 -7.45
C ALA A 187 3.89 -6.08 -6.58
N LEU A 188 3.31 -6.69 -5.54
CA LEU A 188 4.00 -7.64 -4.67
C LEU A 188 3.29 -8.98 -4.72
N THR A 189 4.00 -10.07 -5.04
CA THR A 189 3.43 -11.43 -5.02
C THR A 189 4.51 -12.50 -4.87
N SER A 190 4.15 -13.68 -4.38
CA SER A 190 4.97 -14.89 -4.45
C SER A 190 4.74 -15.70 -5.73
N ALA A 191 3.65 -15.43 -6.46
CA ALA A 191 3.31 -16.09 -7.73
C ALA A 191 3.97 -15.37 -8.91
N LYS A 192 5.32 -15.37 -8.91
CA LYS A 192 6.16 -14.60 -9.83
C LYS A 192 5.88 -14.96 -11.31
N ASN A 193 5.80 -16.24 -11.61
CA ASN A 193 5.65 -16.72 -13.00
C ASN A 193 4.26 -16.40 -13.56
N GLU A 194 3.22 -16.57 -12.74
CA GLU A 194 1.84 -16.26 -13.08
C GLU A 194 1.65 -14.75 -13.35
N PHE A 195 2.34 -13.92 -12.57
CA PHE A 195 2.28 -12.48 -12.78
C PHE A 195 3.03 -12.06 -14.06
N LYS A 196 4.23 -12.62 -14.31
CA LYS A 196 4.97 -12.33 -15.56
C LYS A 196 4.17 -12.70 -16.81
N LYS A 197 3.54 -13.87 -16.82
CA LYS A 197 2.65 -14.27 -17.92
C LYS A 197 1.48 -13.29 -18.09
N ALA A 198 0.87 -12.84 -16.99
CA ALA A 198 -0.19 -11.87 -17.07
C ALA A 198 0.28 -10.51 -17.65
N LEU A 199 1.50 -10.06 -17.31
CA LEU A 199 2.11 -8.86 -17.89
C LEU A 199 2.31 -9.03 -19.42
N GLU A 200 2.83 -10.16 -19.84
CA GLU A 200 3.03 -10.50 -21.26
C GLU A 200 1.69 -10.54 -22.02
N ASN A 201 0.69 -11.22 -21.47
CA ASN A 201 -0.64 -11.37 -22.09
C ASN A 201 -1.34 -10.01 -22.32
N VAL A 202 -1.08 -9.01 -21.46
CA VAL A 202 -1.73 -7.70 -21.52
C VAL A 202 -0.84 -6.63 -22.16
N GLY A 203 0.43 -6.93 -22.39
CA GLY A 203 1.40 -5.99 -22.94
C GLY A 203 1.74 -4.88 -21.95
N VAL A 204 1.97 -5.23 -20.68
CA VAL A 204 2.45 -4.32 -19.63
C VAL A 204 3.96 -4.47 -19.49
N SER A 205 4.70 -3.37 -19.54
CA SER A 205 6.17 -3.40 -19.54
C SER A 205 6.74 -3.54 -18.13
N LEU A 206 7.44 -4.64 -17.86
CA LEU A 206 8.23 -4.82 -16.65
C LEU A 206 9.50 -3.96 -16.71
N THR A 207 9.71 -3.07 -15.74
CA THR A 207 10.88 -2.20 -15.66
C THR A 207 11.90 -2.62 -14.61
N GLU A 208 11.45 -3.16 -13.49
CA GLU A 208 12.32 -3.59 -12.40
C GLU A 208 11.66 -4.69 -11.57
N GLU A 209 12.44 -5.64 -11.06
CA GLU A 209 11.98 -6.62 -10.07
C GLU A 209 13.00 -6.79 -8.94
N LYS A 210 12.49 -6.97 -7.72
CA LYS A 210 13.33 -7.23 -6.53
C LYS A 210 12.73 -8.32 -5.68
N GLU A 211 13.54 -9.28 -5.26
CA GLU A 211 13.14 -10.28 -4.27
C GLU A 211 13.25 -9.71 -2.86
N VAL A 212 12.21 -9.87 -2.07
CA VAL A 212 12.12 -9.37 -0.70
C VAL A 212 11.48 -10.41 0.23
N MET A 213 11.71 -10.26 1.53
CA MET A 213 11.12 -11.15 2.54
C MET A 213 9.88 -10.51 3.17
N HIS A 214 8.74 -11.18 3.08
CA HIS A 214 7.53 -10.84 3.83
C HIS A 214 7.30 -11.86 4.95
N GLY A 215 7.86 -11.61 6.12
CA GLY A 215 7.99 -12.62 7.16
C GLY A 215 8.98 -13.70 6.72
N ASN A 216 8.54 -14.95 6.71
CA ASN A 216 9.32 -16.10 6.24
C ASN A 216 9.04 -16.42 4.76
N LEU A 217 8.20 -15.66 4.10
CA LEU A 217 7.83 -15.88 2.71
C LEU A 217 8.69 -15.00 1.79
N LYS A 218 9.32 -15.63 0.81
CA LYS A 218 10.01 -14.95 -0.29
C LYS A 218 8.96 -14.47 -1.30
N VAL A 219 8.94 -13.18 -1.57
CA VAL A 219 8.02 -12.53 -2.52
C VAL A 219 8.81 -11.64 -3.48
N THR A 220 8.24 -11.35 -4.63
CA THR A 220 8.85 -10.46 -5.62
C THR A 220 8.06 -9.16 -5.68
N ALA A 221 8.76 -8.05 -5.54
CA ALA A 221 8.26 -6.71 -5.85
C ALA A 221 8.56 -6.41 -7.32
N PHE A 222 7.54 -6.05 -8.07
CA PHE A 222 7.60 -5.67 -9.47
C PHE A 222 7.33 -4.19 -9.62
N LYS A 223 8.04 -3.55 -10.54
CA LYS A 223 7.74 -2.20 -11.03
C LYS A 223 7.51 -2.27 -12.53
N CYS A 224 6.34 -1.82 -12.96
CA CYS A 224 5.89 -1.93 -14.35
C CYS A 224 5.39 -0.57 -14.85
N LYS A 225 5.39 -0.40 -16.17
CA LYS A 225 4.71 0.71 -16.87
C LYS A 225 3.47 0.15 -17.57
N VAL A 226 2.31 0.70 -17.20
CA VAL A 226 1.00 0.37 -17.78
C VAL A 226 0.71 1.30 -18.94
#